data_c4b7e15a88e2da48d90e5ec3c517ba47
#
_entry.id   c4b7e15a88e2da48d90e5ec3c517ba47
#
_cell.length_a   1.000
_cell.length_b   1.000
_cell.length_c   1.000
_cell.angle_alpha   90.00
_cell.angle_beta   90.00
_cell.angle_gamma   90.00
#
_symmetry.space_group_name_H-M   'P 1'
#
loop_
_entity.id
_entity.type
_entity.pdbx_description
1 polymer ?
#
loop_
_entity_poly.entity_id
_entity_poly.type
_entity_poly.pdbx_seq_one_letter_code
_entity_poly.pdbx_strand_id
1 'polypeptide(L)'
;TDYYSQNFVIAGAEAYANNGKTSYKDSLAAYAVADLVKGADGQYATAEGDKMYIGLDFKLDWTGGNTLKDYVDDEGYGANVFDLTNWEALIAMADENGLIPLTDENLALFTPVTTGNPAWGETDADLPNYFVIAHDYPAAEYESTVGLYKSGDYQITLVLAKSLKGFNLYYNLTSNWLVKEDLYEANLTESNGVWTSTYNTSVATTSSYGPYKMTDYQADKHMRFEKNENWYGWNDGKHIYVDPTDGQTYQMYWTSAIDTQVVEEAATRKLMFLKGQLMGYGLQAEDFETYRSSEFCHATPSETIFFLILNCHKESIANREGAADFDKTKVDLEMMTNLNFRKALAVSYDRDLFAATISPARSGGYGLIGTNYIYDPDTGAKYRDT
;
A
#
# COMPACT_ATOMS: atom_id res chain seq x y z
N THR A 1 4.96 8.42 -0.94
CA THR A 1 4.00 8.28 -2.00
C THR A 1 2.70 7.72 -1.45
N ASP A 2 2.33 6.45 -1.68
CA ASP A 2 1.04 5.91 -1.24
C ASP A 2 0.81 5.97 0.27
N TYR A 3 1.87 5.79 1.06
CA TYR A 3 1.78 5.88 2.51
C TYR A 3 1.38 7.28 2.99
N TYR A 4 1.87 8.32 2.35
CA TYR A 4 1.52 9.70 2.71
C TYR A 4 0.12 10.09 2.25
N SER A 5 -0.24 9.74 1.02
CA SER A 5 -1.55 10.03 0.45
C SER A 5 -2.69 9.30 1.17
N GLN A 6 -2.44 8.08 1.65
CA GLN A 6 -3.45 7.29 2.37
C GLN A 6 -3.54 7.62 3.87
N ASN A 7 -2.46 8.08 4.50
CA ASN A 7 -2.43 8.28 5.94
C ASN A 7 -2.44 9.76 6.38
N PHE A 8 -2.30 10.69 5.45
CA PHE A 8 -2.29 12.12 5.72
C PHE A 8 -1.49 12.50 6.97
N VAL A 9 -0.18 12.22 6.93
CA VAL A 9 0.71 12.39 8.07
C VAL A 9 0.86 13.86 8.47
N ILE A 10 0.74 14.80 7.50
CA ILE A 10 0.86 16.24 7.72
C ILE A 10 -0.51 16.79 8.11
N ALA A 11 -0.55 17.62 9.15
CA ALA A 11 -1.77 18.27 9.60
C ALA A 11 -2.42 19.08 8.47
N GLY A 12 -3.74 18.95 8.31
CA GLY A 12 -4.52 19.65 7.29
C GLY A 12 -4.34 19.19 5.85
N ALA A 13 -3.41 18.25 5.59
CA ALA A 13 -3.16 17.75 4.23
C ALA A 13 -4.38 17.04 3.63
N GLU A 14 -5.13 16.29 4.42
CA GLU A 14 -6.36 15.63 4.01
C GLU A 14 -7.43 16.65 3.59
N ALA A 15 -7.66 17.65 4.43
CA ALA A 15 -8.61 18.72 4.14
C ALA A 15 -8.25 19.47 2.86
N TYR A 16 -6.98 19.77 2.65
CA TYR A 16 -6.52 20.44 1.43
C TYR A 16 -6.60 19.53 0.18
N ALA A 17 -6.24 18.27 0.28
CA ALA A 17 -6.32 17.33 -0.84
C ALA A 17 -7.77 17.09 -1.32
N ASN A 18 -8.72 17.18 -0.40
CA ASN A 18 -10.13 16.99 -0.67
C ASN A 18 -10.93 18.33 -0.74
N ASN A 19 -10.23 19.44 -0.80
CA ASN A 19 -10.75 20.79 -0.82
C ASN A 19 -12.01 20.94 -1.68
N GLY A 20 -13.13 21.35 -1.06
CA GLY A 20 -14.41 21.56 -1.71
C GLY A 20 -15.09 20.29 -2.23
N LYS A 21 -14.67 19.10 -1.79
CA LYS A 21 -15.25 17.81 -2.20
C LYS A 21 -15.98 17.16 -1.04
N THR A 22 -16.95 16.32 -1.36
CA THR A 22 -17.51 15.34 -0.42
C THR A 22 -16.80 14.00 -0.61
N SER A 23 -16.33 13.40 0.48
CA SER A 23 -15.75 12.05 0.51
C SER A 23 -16.78 11.08 1.09
N TYR A 24 -17.01 10.00 0.38
CA TYR A 24 -17.90 8.93 0.80
C TYR A 24 -17.11 7.70 1.22
N LYS A 25 -17.47 7.08 2.34
CA LYS A 25 -16.84 5.86 2.83
C LYS A 25 -17.85 4.95 3.51
N ASP A 26 -17.58 3.65 3.44
CA ASP A 26 -18.30 2.63 4.22
C ASP A 26 -18.21 2.97 5.72
N SER A 27 -19.35 2.89 6.43
CA SER A 27 -19.38 3.05 7.87
C SER A 27 -18.80 1.86 8.64
N LEU A 28 -18.60 0.71 7.96
CA LEU A 28 -18.17 -0.55 8.55
C LEU A 28 -19.04 -0.99 9.73
N ALA A 29 -20.35 -0.72 9.65
CA ALA A 29 -21.33 -0.96 10.71
C ALA A 29 -20.99 -0.27 12.06
N ALA A 30 -20.19 0.78 12.04
CA ALA A 30 -19.74 1.45 13.26
C ALA A 30 -20.86 2.25 13.98
N TYR A 31 -22.00 2.49 13.31
CA TYR A 31 -23.09 3.33 13.81
C TYR A 31 -24.42 2.61 13.71
N ALA A 32 -25.09 2.41 14.85
CA ALA A 32 -26.52 2.11 14.86
C ALA A 32 -27.33 3.41 14.68
N VAL A 33 -28.57 3.32 14.16
CA VAL A 33 -29.44 4.50 13.99
C VAL A 33 -29.61 5.29 15.28
N ALA A 34 -29.65 4.59 16.42
CA ALA A 34 -29.79 5.20 17.75
C ALA A 34 -28.58 6.05 18.18
N ASP A 35 -27.43 5.86 17.56
CA ASP A 35 -26.18 6.58 17.84
C ASP A 35 -26.05 7.85 17.01
N LEU A 36 -26.95 8.06 16.04
CA LEU A 36 -26.90 9.16 15.09
C LEU A 36 -27.72 10.37 15.57
N VAL A 37 -27.31 11.54 15.10
CA VAL A 37 -28.00 12.82 15.38
C VAL A 37 -28.86 13.19 14.16
N LYS A 38 -30.12 13.52 14.39
CA LYS A 38 -31.03 13.95 13.33
C LYS A 38 -30.87 15.42 13.04
N GLY A 39 -30.49 15.76 11.80
CA GLY A 39 -30.38 17.12 11.33
C GLY A 39 -31.74 17.85 11.21
N ALA A 40 -31.71 19.16 11.06
CA ALA A 40 -32.92 19.97 10.85
C ALA A 40 -33.63 19.63 9.52
N ASP A 41 -32.90 19.10 8.54
CA ASP A 41 -33.41 18.62 7.27
C ASP A 41 -34.01 17.21 7.35
N GLY A 42 -33.97 16.58 8.53
CA GLY A 42 -34.45 15.22 8.77
C GLY A 42 -33.44 14.13 8.45
N GLN A 43 -32.28 14.47 7.85
CA GLN A 43 -31.23 13.51 7.56
C GLN A 43 -30.39 13.20 8.81
N TYR A 44 -30.01 11.96 9.01
CA TYR A 44 -29.13 11.55 10.07
C TYR A 44 -27.66 11.89 9.76
N ALA A 45 -26.91 12.20 10.81
CA ALA A 45 -25.49 12.49 10.76
C ALA A 45 -24.78 11.88 11.98
N THR A 46 -23.46 11.75 11.91
CA THR A 46 -22.63 11.42 13.07
C THR A 46 -22.62 12.58 14.09
N ALA A 47 -22.08 12.34 15.28
CA ALA A 47 -21.92 13.39 16.28
C ALA A 47 -20.99 14.54 15.80
N GLU A 48 -20.07 14.24 14.88
CA GLU A 48 -19.16 15.18 14.24
C GLU A 48 -19.82 15.97 13.10
N GLY A 49 -21.04 15.59 12.67
CA GLY A 49 -21.80 16.27 11.64
C GLY A 49 -21.69 15.67 10.24
N ASP A 50 -21.01 14.53 10.10
CA ASP A 50 -20.91 13.82 8.81
C ASP A 50 -22.27 13.21 8.46
N LYS A 51 -22.78 13.50 7.27
CA LYS A 51 -24.08 13.00 6.83
C LYS A 51 -24.07 11.51 6.57
N MET A 52 -25.18 10.85 6.92
CA MET A 52 -25.34 9.41 6.73
C MET A 52 -26.23 9.13 5.52
N TYR A 53 -25.86 8.09 4.80
CA TYR A 53 -26.57 7.57 3.63
C TYR A 53 -26.73 6.06 3.72
N ILE A 54 -27.63 5.51 2.93
CA ILE A 54 -27.74 4.09 2.66
C ILE A 54 -27.09 3.85 1.29
N GLY A 55 -26.07 2.99 1.23
CA GLY A 55 -25.39 2.61 -0.01
C GLY A 55 -26.18 1.55 -0.77
N LEU A 56 -26.88 1.97 -1.82
CA LEU A 56 -27.63 1.06 -2.69
C LEU A 56 -26.76 0.53 -3.84
N ASP A 57 -26.13 1.45 -4.58
CA ASP A 57 -25.21 1.15 -5.66
C ASP A 57 -23.79 1.70 -5.35
N PHE A 58 -23.46 1.72 -4.07
CA PHE A 58 -22.15 2.12 -3.54
C PHE A 58 -21.34 0.87 -3.16
N LYS A 59 -20.07 0.84 -3.54
CA LYS A 59 -19.17 -0.29 -3.23
C LYS A 59 -18.74 -0.25 -1.77
N LEU A 60 -19.29 -1.14 -0.99
CA LEU A 60 -18.95 -1.31 0.42
C LEU A 60 -17.66 -2.13 0.57
N ASP A 61 -16.85 -1.81 1.57
CA ASP A 61 -15.53 -2.46 1.76
C ASP A 61 -15.66 -3.94 2.09
N TRP A 62 -16.68 -4.30 2.88
CA TRP A 62 -16.89 -5.69 3.32
C TRP A 62 -17.42 -6.63 2.22
N THR A 63 -18.01 -6.09 1.16
CA THR A 63 -18.59 -6.89 0.06
C THR A 63 -17.58 -7.32 -0.99
N GLY A 64 -16.32 -6.91 -0.86
CA GLY A 64 -15.31 -7.18 -1.86
C GLY A 64 -15.51 -6.42 -3.18
N GLY A 65 -16.29 -5.33 -3.13
CA GLY A 65 -16.54 -4.43 -4.25
C GLY A 65 -17.90 -4.61 -4.94
N ASN A 66 -18.76 -5.48 -4.43
CA ASN A 66 -20.16 -5.56 -4.86
C ASN A 66 -20.98 -4.47 -4.14
N THR A 67 -22.07 -4.06 -4.76
CA THR A 67 -23.06 -3.14 -4.18
C THR A 67 -24.25 -3.91 -3.63
N LEU A 68 -25.11 -3.28 -2.82
CA LEU A 68 -26.37 -3.88 -2.41
C LEU A 68 -27.24 -4.21 -3.63
N LYS A 69 -27.21 -3.36 -4.65
CA LYS A 69 -27.92 -3.54 -5.91
C LYS A 69 -27.43 -4.80 -6.65
N ASP A 70 -26.13 -5.04 -6.71
CA ASP A 70 -25.58 -6.25 -7.31
C ASP A 70 -26.11 -7.51 -6.63
N TYR A 71 -26.23 -7.50 -5.31
CA TYR A 71 -26.78 -8.64 -4.55
C TYR A 71 -28.28 -8.83 -4.79
N VAL A 72 -29.03 -7.76 -4.97
CA VAL A 72 -30.49 -7.86 -5.23
C VAL A 72 -30.75 -8.31 -6.67
N ASP A 73 -29.96 -7.82 -7.62
CA ASP A 73 -30.06 -8.19 -9.04
C ASP A 73 -29.56 -9.62 -9.30
N ASP A 74 -28.70 -10.18 -8.42
CA ASP A 74 -28.17 -11.53 -8.53
C ASP A 74 -29.07 -12.53 -7.80
N GLU A 75 -29.86 -13.27 -8.60
CA GLU A 75 -30.66 -14.47 -8.31
C GLU A 75 -31.16 -14.66 -6.85
N GLY A 76 -31.95 -13.73 -6.34
CA GLY A 76 -32.77 -14.00 -5.16
C GLY A 76 -32.16 -13.67 -3.82
N TYR A 77 -30.98 -13.06 -3.76
CA TYR A 77 -30.39 -12.59 -2.49
C TYR A 77 -31.27 -11.49 -1.88
N GLY A 78 -31.64 -10.49 -2.66
CA GLY A 78 -32.43 -9.38 -2.20
C GLY A 78 -33.85 -9.75 -1.72
N ALA A 79 -34.44 -10.78 -2.31
CA ALA A 79 -35.74 -11.31 -1.88
C ALA A 79 -35.69 -11.95 -0.46
N ASN A 80 -34.49 -12.19 0.07
CA ASN A 80 -34.31 -12.76 1.41
C ASN A 80 -33.89 -11.72 2.46
N VAL A 81 -33.55 -10.49 2.02
CA VAL A 81 -33.02 -9.44 2.89
C VAL A 81 -34.03 -8.33 3.12
N PHE A 82 -34.60 -7.80 2.02
CA PHE A 82 -35.54 -6.67 2.07
C PHE A 82 -36.82 -7.00 1.28
N ASP A 83 -37.90 -6.31 1.65
CA ASP A 83 -39.14 -6.35 0.87
C ASP A 83 -38.95 -5.65 -0.47
N LEU A 84 -38.88 -6.42 -1.54
CA LEU A 84 -38.63 -5.94 -2.91
C LEU A 84 -39.81 -5.12 -3.48
N THR A 85 -40.95 -5.01 -2.80
CA THR A 85 -42.06 -4.16 -3.28
C THR A 85 -41.66 -2.70 -3.37
N ASN A 86 -40.67 -2.26 -2.58
CA ASN A 86 -40.14 -0.90 -2.57
C ASN A 86 -38.85 -0.74 -3.39
N TRP A 87 -38.31 -1.82 -3.95
CA TRP A 87 -36.96 -1.81 -4.54
C TRP A 87 -36.80 -0.85 -5.71
N GLU A 88 -37.75 -0.83 -6.65
CA GLU A 88 -37.72 0.10 -7.78
C GLU A 88 -37.82 1.56 -7.34
N ALA A 89 -38.58 1.84 -6.28
CA ALA A 89 -38.66 3.18 -5.71
C ALA A 89 -37.34 3.59 -5.06
N LEU A 90 -36.68 2.68 -4.36
CA LEU A 90 -35.35 2.91 -3.75
C LEU A 90 -34.29 3.18 -4.81
N ILE A 91 -34.23 2.39 -5.87
CA ILE A 91 -33.31 2.62 -7.00
C ILE A 91 -33.54 4.01 -7.62
N ALA A 92 -34.81 4.39 -7.81
CA ALA A 92 -35.15 5.69 -8.39
C ALA A 92 -34.81 6.89 -7.48
N MET A 93 -34.61 6.66 -6.18
CA MET A 93 -34.24 7.68 -5.19
C MET A 93 -32.72 7.83 -5.02
N ALA A 94 -31.92 6.84 -5.45
CA ALA A 94 -30.49 6.89 -5.34
C ALA A 94 -29.90 8.00 -6.21
N ASP A 95 -28.90 8.72 -5.67
CA ASP A 95 -28.16 9.73 -6.40
C ASP A 95 -27.17 9.11 -7.40
N GLU A 96 -26.40 9.94 -8.08
CA GLU A 96 -25.38 9.50 -9.04
C GLU A 96 -24.23 8.65 -8.43
N ASN A 97 -24.11 8.67 -7.11
CA ASN A 97 -23.15 7.84 -6.37
C ASN A 97 -23.79 6.55 -5.82
N GLY A 98 -25.06 6.28 -6.15
CA GLY A 98 -25.79 5.13 -5.66
C GLY A 98 -26.21 5.23 -4.19
N LEU A 99 -26.38 6.46 -3.66
CA LEU A 99 -26.63 6.75 -2.26
C LEU A 99 -28.04 7.30 -2.04
N ILE A 100 -28.68 6.87 -0.95
CA ILE A 100 -29.96 7.40 -0.47
C ILE A 100 -29.74 8.08 0.87
N PRO A 101 -30.19 9.34 1.09
CA PRO A 101 -30.08 9.99 2.39
C PRO A 101 -30.73 9.15 3.50
N LEU A 102 -30.03 8.97 4.62
CA LEU A 102 -30.56 8.25 5.77
C LEU A 102 -31.55 9.14 6.53
N THR A 103 -32.83 8.89 6.34
CA THR A 103 -33.94 9.59 7.00
C THR A 103 -34.95 8.57 7.54
N ASP A 104 -35.86 8.95 8.45
CA ASP A 104 -36.93 8.05 8.92
C ASP A 104 -37.81 7.55 7.76
N GLU A 105 -38.11 8.43 6.80
CA GLU A 105 -38.92 8.09 5.65
C GLU A 105 -38.25 7.07 4.77
N ASN A 106 -36.97 7.27 4.50
CA ASN A 106 -36.20 6.33 3.65
C ASN A 106 -35.92 5.01 4.39
N LEU A 107 -35.61 5.06 5.68
CA LEU A 107 -35.46 3.87 6.51
C LEU A 107 -36.71 2.99 6.51
N ALA A 108 -37.88 3.58 6.54
CA ALA A 108 -39.16 2.85 6.54
C ALA A 108 -39.40 2.05 5.24
N LEU A 109 -38.67 2.37 4.17
CA LEU A 109 -38.73 1.62 2.89
C LEU A 109 -37.83 0.38 2.91
N PHE A 110 -36.85 0.30 3.80
CA PHE A 110 -36.01 -0.88 4.00
C PHE A 110 -36.66 -1.77 5.06
N THR A 111 -37.68 -2.53 4.67
CA THR A 111 -38.34 -3.46 5.56
C THR A 111 -37.65 -4.81 5.50
N PRO A 112 -37.03 -5.29 6.60
CA PRO A 112 -36.40 -6.60 6.61
C PRO A 112 -37.41 -7.70 6.34
N VAL A 113 -37.03 -8.69 5.54
CA VAL A 113 -37.87 -9.87 5.28
C VAL A 113 -37.76 -10.82 6.47
N THR A 114 -38.81 -10.87 7.30
CA THR A 114 -38.86 -11.71 8.51
C THR A 114 -39.04 -13.21 8.22
N THR A 115 -39.31 -13.60 6.98
CA THR A 115 -39.65 -14.97 6.55
C THR A 115 -38.58 -15.61 5.66
N GLY A 116 -37.42 -14.96 5.47
CA GLY A 116 -36.33 -15.44 4.64
C GLY A 116 -35.55 -16.62 5.25
N ASN A 117 -34.56 -17.09 4.52
CA ASN A 117 -33.66 -18.14 4.99
C ASN A 117 -32.94 -17.66 6.27
N PRO A 118 -33.10 -18.37 7.43
CA PRO A 118 -32.47 -17.95 8.68
C PRO A 118 -30.92 -17.93 8.64
N ALA A 119 -30.29 -18.47 7.61
CA ALA A 119 -28.84 -18.34 7.38
C ALA A 119 -28.43 -16.94 6.87
N TRP A 120 -29.38 -16.12 6.42
CA TRP A 120 -29.21 -14.77 5.89
C TRP A 120 -30.08 -13.76 6.67
N GLY A 121 -30.64 -14.18 7.81
CA GLY A 121 -31.61 -13.44 8.61
C GLY A 121 -31.10 -12.07 9.01
N GLU A 122 -31.14 -11.14 8.06
CA GLU A 122 -30.92 -9.75 8.35
C GLU A 122 -32.11 -9.21 9.14
N THR A 123 -31.79 -8.62 10.23
CA THR A 123 -32.69 -7.94 11.15
C THR A 123 -32.47 -6.43 11.00
N ASP A 124 -33.26 -5.61 11.65
CA ASP A 124 -33.01 -4.17 11.78
C ASP A 124 -31.58 -3.87 12.30
N ALA A 125 -30.97 -4.83 13.01
CA ALA A 125 -29.60 -4.72 13.50
C ALA A 125 -28.52 -4.80 12.39
N ASP A 126 -28.86 -5.36 11.23
CA ASP A 126 -27.93 -5.55 10.10
C ASP A 126 -27.96 -4.39 9.11
N LEU A 127 -28.98 -3.52 9.18
CA LEU A 127 -29.10 -2.34 8.32
C LEU A 127 -27.87 -1.40 8.36
N PRO A 128 -27.19 -1.20 9.51
CA PRO A 128 -25.94 -0.43 9.58
C PRO A 128 -24.81 -0.93 8.68
N ASN A 129 -24.84 -2.19 8.23
CA ASN A 129 -23.86 -2.72 7.27
C ASN A 129 -23.89 -2.00 5.92
N TYR A 130 -25.00 -1.35 5.61
CA TYR A 130 -25.18 -0.62 4.34
C TYR A 130 -25.04 0.90 4.51
N PHE A 131 -24.62 1.38 5.66
CA PHE A 131 -24.48 2.81 5.89
C PHE A 131 -23.16 3.34 5.32
N VAL A 132 -23.27 4.49 4.67
CA VAL A 132 -22.18 5.25 4.08
C VAL A 132 -22.11 6.61 4.75
N ILE A 133 -20.91 7.02 5.15
CA ILE A 133 -20.62 8.31 5.74
C ILE A 133 -20.17 9.26 4.63
N ALA A 134 -20.78 10.44 4.58
CA ALA A 134 -20.36 11.53 3.71
C ALA A 134 -19.71 12.63 4.54
N HIS A 135 -18.43 12.84 4.35
CA HIS A 135 -17.68 13.93 4.97
C HIS A 135 -17.46 15.07 3.96
N ASP A 136 -18.00 16.23 4.27
CA ASP A 136 -17.83 17.44 3.46
C ASP A 136 -16.54 18.15 3.86
N TYR A 137 -15.60 18.28 2.94
CA TYR A 137 -14.40 19.09 3.13
C TYR A 137 -14.67 20.52 2.69
N PRO A 138 -14.63 21.50 3.63
CA PRO A 138 -14.78 22.91 3.27
C PRO A 138 -13.63 23.36 2.36
N ALA A 139 -13.84 24.48 1.67
CA ALA A 139 -12.76 25.12 0.92
C ALA A 139 -11.58 25.43 1.85
N ALA A 140 -10.38 25.02 1.45
CA ALA A 140 -9.17 25.14 2.24
C ALA A 140 -8.04 25.74 1.41
N GLU A 141 -7.38 26.76 1.97
CA GLU A 141 -6.20 27.38 1.38
C GLU A 141 -4.94 26.71 1.96
N TYR A 142 -3.92 26.46 1.11
CA TYR A 142 -2.70 25.77 1.50
C TYR A 142 -2.02 26.42 2.72
N GLU A 143 -1.77 27.71 2.65
CA GLU A 143 -1.00 28.48 3.66
C GLU A 143 -1.63 28.49 5.05
N SER A 144 -2.95 28.39 5.12
CA SER A 144 -3.67 28.41 6.39
C SER A 144 -4.02 27.03 6.91
N THR A 145 -3.97 26.01 6.06
CA THR A 145 -4.49 24.66 6.38
C THR A 145 -3.39 23.64 6.55
N VAL A 146 -2.37 23.63 5.64
CA VAL A 146 -1.39 22.56 5.58
C VAL A 146 -0.21 22.85 6.51
N GLY A 147 0.10 21.90 7.38
CA GLY A 147 1.21 21.98 8.34
C GLY A 147 2.60 21.79 7.73
N LEU A 148 2.82 22.18 6.48
CA LEU A 148 4.12 22.18 5.80
C LEU A 148 4.40 23.58 5.27
N TYR A 149 5.37 24.26 5.83
CA TYR A 149 5.69 25.62 5.43
C TYR A 149 7.17 25.97 5.60
N LYS A 150 7.62 26.94 4.83
CA LYS A 150 8.96 27.52 4.95
C LYS A 150 9.03 28.35 6.23
N SER A 151 9.96 28.02 7.12
CA SER A 151 10.24 28.75 8.36
C SER A 151 11.57 29.48 8.35
N GLY A 152 12.35 29.33 7.29
CA GLY A 152 13.62 30.01 7.06
C GLY A 152 14.17 29.70 5.67
N ASP A 153 15.27 30.34 5.25
CA ASP A 153 15.81 30.12 3.89
C ASP A 153 16.29 28.67 3.66
N TYR A 154 16.72 28.00 4.70
CA TYR A 154 17.15 26.60 4.69
C TYR A 154 16.39 25.77 5.72
N GLN A 155 15.16 26.17 6.05
CA GLN A 155 14.38 25.52 7.09
C GLN A 155 12.91 25.39 6.66
N ILE A 156 12.38 24.19 6.82
CA ILE A 156 10.95 23.90 6.71
C ILE A 156 10.43 23.42 8.06
N THR A 157 9.17 23.70 8.33
CA THR A 157 8.45 23.18 9.50
C THR A 157 7.37 22.23 9.05
N LEU A 158 7.33 21.06 9.69
CA LEU A 158 6.31 20.04 9.52
C LEU A 158 5.49 19.95 10.80
N VAL A 159 4.19 20.19 10.71
CA VAL A 159 3.23 19.91 11.77
C VAL A 159 2.52 18.61 11.42
N LEU A 160 2.63 17.62 12.31
CA LEU A 160 2.07 16.30 12.06
C LEU A 160 0.63 16.21 12.56
N ALA A 161 -0.23 15.55 11.80
CA ALA A 161 -1.63 15.29 12.17
C ALA A 161 -1.72 14.31 13.36
N LYS A 162 -0.71 13.45 13.52
CA LYS A 162 -0.61 12.46 14.61
C LYS A 162 0.83 12.30 15.05
N SER A 163 1.04 11.92 16.31
CA SER A 163 2.38 11.69 16.83
C SER A 163 3.03 10.50 16.13
N LEU A 164 4.16 10.75 15.49
CA LEU A 164 5.06 9.71 14.96
C LEU A 164 6.35 9.70 15.79
N LYS A 165 6.86 8.51 16.08
CA LYS A 165 8.09 8.31 16.86
C LYS A 165 8.96 7.23 16.21
N GLY A 166 10.25 7.23 16.57
CA GLY A 166 11.20 6.20 16.17
C GLY A 166 11.24 5.95 14.66
N PHE A 167 11.24 4.70 14.28
CA PHE A 167 11.34 4.25 12.89
C PHE A 167 10.30 4.92 11.97
N ASN A 168 9.04 5.00 12.38
CA ASN A 168 7.98 5.57 11.55
C ASN A 168 8.22 7.06 11.24
N LEU A 169 8.76 7.83 12.19
CA LEU A 169 9.11 9.23 11.94
C LEU A 169 10.23 9.34 10.91
N TYR A 170 11.34 8.61 11.11
CA TYR A 170 12.48 8.65 10.20
C TYR A 170 12.13 8.13 8.82
N TYR A 171 11.40 7.03 8.72
CA TYR A 171 10.95 6.46 7.45
C TYR A 171 10.12 7.47 6.64
N ASN A 172 9.21 8.19 7.31
CA ASN A 172 8.42 9.22 6.66
C ASN A 172 9.25 10.42 6.20
N LEU A 173 10.24 10.85 6.99
CA LEU A 173 11.08 12.00 6.66
C LEU A 173 12.15 11.70 5.61
N THR A 174 12.51 10.42 5.40
CA THR A 174 13.55 10.01 4.44
C THR A 174 13.05 9.65 3.06
N SER A 175 11.75 9.79 2.80
CA SER A 175 11.18 9.55 1.47
C SER A 175 11.62 10.61 0.45
N ASN A 176 11.75 10.21 -0.81
CA ASN A 176 12.18 11.08 -1.91
C ASN A 176 11.01 11.96 -2.41
N TRP A 177 10.71 13.03 -1.69
CA TRP A 177 9.61 13.95 -1.99
C TRP A 177 10.07 15.38 -2.33
N LEU A 178 11.37 15.61 -2.33
CA LEU A 178 11.94 16.89 -2.74
C LEU A 178 12.10 16.91 -4.27
N VAL A 179 11.64 17.96 -4.89
CA VAL A 179 11.79 18.23 -6.31
C VAL A 179 12.44 19.59 -6.53
N LYS A 180 13.12 19.79 -7.66
CA LYS A 180 13.57 21.09 -8.10
C LYS A 180 12.42 21.78 -8.83
N GLU A 181 11.84 22.80 -8.21
CA GLU A 181 10.58 23.44 -8.64
C GLU A 181 10.60 23.87 -10.10
N ASP A 182 11.56 24.70 -10.49
CA ASP A 182 11.67 25.22 -11.85
C ASP A 182 11.78 24.11 -12.91
N LEU A 183 12.50 23.03 -12.60
CA LEU A 183 12.64 21.89 -13.48
C LEU A 183 11.37 21.02 -13.50
N TYR A 184 10.69 20.89 -12.37
CA TYR A 184 9.43 20.14 -12.27
C TYR A 184 8.33 20.84 -13.07
N GLU A 185 8.14 22.15 -12.83
CA GLU A 185 7.14 22.96 -13.51
C GLU A 185 7.35 23.02 -15.03
N ALA A 186 8.62 23.15 -15.46
CA ALA A 186 8.96 23.14 -16.89
C ALA A 186 8.66 21.81 -17.61
N ASN A 187 8.47 20.73 -16.86
CA ASN A 187 8.21 19.39 -17.38
C ASN A 187 6.78 18.90 -17.10
N LEU A 188 5.89 19.77 -16.65
CA LEU A 188 4.47 19.49 -16.52
C LEU A 188 3.75 19.73 -17.84
N THR A 189 2.80 18.87 -18.16
CA THR A 189 1.90 19.00 -19.30
C THR A 189 0.48 18.66 -18.87
N GLU A 190 -0.46 19.52 -19.20
CA GLU A 190 -1.89 19.31 -18.97
C GLU A 190 -2.56 18.89 -20.27
N SER A 191 -3.40 17.86 -20.21
CA SER A 191 -4.25 17.46 -21.32
C SER A 191 -5.58 16.94 -20.80
N ASN A 192 -6.68 17.59 -21.17
CA ASN A 192 -8.05 17.23 -20.77
C ASN A 192 -8.25 17.11 -19.24
N GLY A 193 -7.66 18.03 -18.48
CA GLY A 193 -7.72 18.01 -17.01
C GLY A 193 -6.75 17.03 -16.35
N VAL A 194 -5.97 16.27 -17.12
CA VAL A 194 -4.98 15.32 -16.61
C VAL A 194 -3.58 15.93 -16.72
N TRP A 195 -2.90 16.05 -15.59
CA TRP A 195 -1.52 16.50 -15.52
C TRP A 195 -0.56 15.31 -15.60
N THR A 196 0.44 15.42 -16.46
CA THR A 196 1.54 14.47 -16.60
C THR A 196 2.87 15.19 -16.46
N SER A 197 3.90 14.47 -16.01
CA SER A 197 5.25 15.03 -15.85
C SER A 197 6.30 14.15 -16.51
N THR A 198 7.24 14.77 -17.20
CA THR A 198 8.48 14.14 -17.69
C THR A 198 9.67 14.41 -16.77
N TYR A 199 9.44 15.03 -15.60
CA TYR A 199 10.47 15.19 -14.57
C TYR A 199 11.08 13.86 -14.17
N ASN A 200 12.39 13.80 -14.06
CA ASN A 200 13.16 12.61 -13.68
C ASN A 200 13.04 11.40 -14.63
N THR A 201 12.78 11.64 -15.92
CA THR A 201 12.71 10.60 -16.96
C THR A 201 13.91 10.59 -17.91
N SER A 202 14.77 11.60 -17.83
CA SER A 202 15.98 11.74 -18.65
C SER A 202 17.05 12.54 -17.90
N VAL A 203 18.28 12.54 -18.41
CA VAL A 203 19.36 13.39 -17.85
C VAL A 203 18.97 14.85 -17.79
N ALA A 204 18.33 15.36 -18.85
CA ALA A 204 17.93 16.76 -18.94
C ALA A 204 16.83 17.16 -17.95
N THR A 205 15.99 16.20 -17.55
CA THR A 205 14.84 16.42 -16.66
C THR A 205 15.09 15.94 -15.23
N THR A 206 16.33 15.53 -14.91
CA THR A 206 16.73 15.04 -13.60
C THR A 206 17.60 16.06 -12.87
N SER A 207 17.37 16.24 -11.59
CA SER A 207 18.22 17.02 -10.68
C SER A 207 18.65 16.18 -9.50
N SER A 208 19.87 16.39 -9.01
CA SER A 208 20.39 15.70 -7.84
C SER A 208 20.85 16.68 -6.76
N TYR A 209 20.40 16.45 -5.53
CA TYR A 209 20.92 17.10 -4.32
C TYR A 209 21.88 16.19 -3.55
N GLY A 210 22.16 15.00 -4.09
CA GLY A 210 23.08 14.01 -3.50
C GLY A 210 24.51 14.11 -4.03
N PRO A 211 25.39 13.19 -3.56
CA PRO A 211 26.81 13.16 -3.95
C PRO A 211 27.05 12.75 -5.39
N TYR A 212 26.05 12.19 -6.07
CA TYR A 212 26.13 11.78 -7.46
C TYR A 212 25.01 12.41 -8.28
N LYS A 213 25.28 12.70 -9.54
CA LYS A 213 24.32 13.17 -10.54
C LYS A 213 24.31 12.21 -11.73
N MET A 214 23.16 12.00 -12.33
CA MET A 214 23.01 11.21 -13.54
C MET A 214 23.60 11.96 -14.74
N THR A 215 24.50 11.33 -15.49
CA THR A 215 25.19 11.92 -16.64
C THR A 215 24.88 11.21 -17.95
N ASP A 216 24.44 9.96 -17.90
CA ASP A 216 23.91 9.24 -19.04
C ASP A 216 22.76 8.32 -18.62
N TYR A 217 21.77 8.20 -19.52
CA TYR A 217 20.61 7.33 -19.33
C TYR A 217 20.08 6.84 -20.67
N GLN A 218 19.99 5.54 -20.79
CA GLN A 218 19.33 4.87 -21.91
C GLN A 218 18.39 3.82 -21.31
N ALA A 219 17.09 4.03 -21.52
CA ALA A 219 16.05 3.14 -21.00
C ALA A 219 16.36 1.67 -21.35
N ASP A 220 16.22 0.78 -20.38
CA ASP A 220 16.44 -0.66 -20.47
C ASP A 220 17.85 -1.10 -20.91
N LYS A 221 18.83 -0.17 -20.87
CA LYS A 221 20.21 -0.48 -21.29
C LYS A 221 21.27 -0.03 -20.30
N HIS A 222 21.29 1.26 -19.99
CA HIS A 222 22.42 1.86 -19.31
C HIS A 222 22.04 3.07 -18.48
N MET A 223 22.70 3.24 -17.35
CA MET A 223 22.62 4.41 -16.50
C MET A 223 24.00 4.70 -15.91
N ARG A 224 24.44 5.97 -16.00
CA ARG A 224 25.71 6.42 -15.45
C ARG A 224 25.50 7.57 -14.49
N PHE A 225 26.13 7.46 -13.33
CA PHE A 225 26.21 8.52 -12.34
C PHE A 225 27.68 8.92 -12.15
N GLU A 226 27.92 10.21 -12.01
CA GLU A 226 29.23 10.78 -11.69
C GLU A 226 29.12 11.67 -10.45
N LYS A 227 30.26 12.00 -9.85
CA LYS A 227 30.30 12.90 -8.69
C LYS A 227 29.60 14.21 -9.02
N ASN A 228 28.76 14.65 -8.09
CA ASN A 228 28.15 15.98 -8.13
C ASN A 228 29.07 16.94 -7.40
N GLU A 229 29.83 17.74 -8.14
CA GLU A 229 30.81 18.68 -7.60
C GLU A 229 30.20 19.71 -6.66
N ASN A 230 28.91 20.00 -6.86
CA ASN A 230 28.17 20.98 -6.07
C ASN A 230 27.54 20.42 -4.79
N TRP A 231 27.74 19.12 -4.52
CA TRP A 231 27.16 18.54 -3.32
C TRP A 231 27.76 19.13 -2.05
N TYR A 232 26.89 19.60 -1.15
CA TYR A 232 27.27 20.28 0.08
C TYR A 232 28.08 19.41 1.06
N GLY A 233 27.93 18.08 0.99
CA GLY A 233 28.53 17.13 1.93
C GLY A 233 30.02 16.86 1.69
N TRP A 234 30.66 17.39 0.62
CA TRP A 234 32.08 17.15 0.36
C TRP A 234 33.01 17.73 1.45
N ASN A 235 32.59 18.80 2.13
CA ASN A 235 33.45 19.53 3.06
C ASN A 235 32.72 19.83 4.38
N ASP A 236 31.67 19.14 4.74
CA ASP A 236 30.91 19.42 5.95
C ASP A 236 31.43 18.71 7.21
N GLY A 237 32.43 17.84 7.06
CA GLY A 237 33.02 17.05 8.15
C GLY A 237 32.10 16.00 8.78
N LYS A 238 30.89 15.80 8.21
CA LYS A 238 29.90 14.84 8.72
C LYS A 238 29.80 13.58 7.84
N HIS A 239 30.02 13.72 6.54
CA HIS A 239 29.96 12.60 5.60
C HIS A 239 31.33 11.92 5.50
N ILE A 240 31.77 11.39 6.63
CA ILE A 240 33.02 10.66 6.78
C ILE A 240 32.75 9.23 7.25
N TYR A 241 33.63 8.32 6.88
CA TYR A 241 33.66 6.94 7.33
C TYR A 241 34.93 6.68 8.12
N VAL A 242 34.79 6.15 9.31
CA VAL A 242 35.93 5.72 10.14
C VAL A 242 36.05 4.20 9.93
N ASP A 243 37.15 3.76 9.35
CA ASP A 243 37.40 2.34 9.13
C ASP A 243 37.67 1.63 10.45
N PRO A 244 36.86 0.64 10.84
CA PRO A 244 37.04 -0.07 12.10
C PRO A 244 38.30 -0.92 12.16
N THR A 245 38.94 -1.20 11.02
CA THR A 245 40.14 -2.04 10.95
C THR A 245 41.44 -1.26 11.22
N ASP A 246 41.52 -0.03 10.75
CA ASP A 246 42.71 0.80 10.86
C ASP A 246 42.50 2.13 11.64
N GLY A 247 41.24 2.46 11.93
CA GLY A 247 40.86 3.70 12.62
C GLY A 247 41.03 4.97 11.78
N GLN A 248 41.35 4.83 10.49
CA GLN A 248 41.52 5.96 9.58
C GLN A 248 40.15 6.54 9.17
N THR A 249 40.15 7.84 8.88
CA THR A 249 38.98 8.56 8.46
C THR A 249 39.03 8.80 6.95
N TYR A 250 37.98 8.38 6.25
CA TYR A 250 37.83 8.53 4.82
C TYR A 250 36.61 9.37 4.49
N GLN A 251 36.69 10.13 3.40
CA GLN A 251 35.50 10.80 2.84
C GLN A 251 34.53 9.73 2.32
N MET A 252 33.25 9.84 2.69
CA MET A 252 32.22 8.99 2.10
C MET A 252 32.07 9.28 0.61
N TYR A 253 31.47 8.34 -0.11
CA TYR A 253 31.23 8.46 -1.56
C TYR A 253 32.50 8.62 -2.37
N TRP A 254 33.49 7.76 -2.08
CA TRP A 254 34.80 7.78 -2.71
C TRP A 254 34.79 7.47 -4.22
N THR A 255 33.82 6.65 -4.66
CA THR A 255 33.67 6.21 -6.05
C THR A 255 33.52 7.43 -6.99
N SER A 256 34.26 7.50 -8.08
CA SER A 256 34.19 8.61 -9.01
C SER A 256 33.01 8.53 -9.96
N ALA A 257 32.63 7.32 -10.37
CA ALA A 257 31.49 7.06 -11.24
C ALA A 257 30.86 5.69 -10.94
N ILE A 258 29.57 5.58 -11.19
CA ILE A 258 28.80 4.34 -11.09
C ILE A 258 28.15 4.09 -12.44
N ASP A 259 28.55 3.00 -13.09
CA ASP A 259 27.97 2.53 -14.33
C ASP A 259 27.04 1.36 -14.05
N THR A 260 25.80 1.46 -14.45
CA THR A 260 24.80 0.39 -14.34
C THR A 260 24.38 -0.05 -15.73
N GLN A 261 24.49 -1.33 -16.02
CA GLN A 261 24.07 -1.92 -17.29
C GLN A 261 22.95 -2.94 -17.05
N VAL A 262 21.95 -2.93 -17.90
CA VAL A 262 20.92 -3.97 -17.93
C VAL A 262 21.45 -5.16 -18.73
N VAL A 263 21.68 -6.26 -18.04
CA VAL A 263 22.12 -7.54 -18.65
C VAL A 263 21.17 -8.63 -18.14
N GLU A 264 20.26 -9.08 -18.98
CA GLU A 264 19.17 -9.99 -18.56
C GLU A 264 19.69 -11.38 -18.18
N GLU A 265 20.63 -11.92 -18.97
CA GLU A 265 21.16 -13.27 -18.82
C GLU A 265 22.12 -13.41 -17.62
N ALA A 266 21.74 -14.22 -16.63
CA ALA A 266 22.55 -14.47 -15.42
C ALA A 266 23.93 -15.04 -15.74
N ALA A 267 24.03 -15.96 -16.70
CA ALA A 267 25.30 -16.53 -17.13
C ALA A 267 26.24 -15.46 -17.70
N THR A 268 25.73 -14.51 -18.44
CA THR A 268 26.51 -13.37 -18.97
C THR A 268 26.99 -12.49 -17.82
N ARG A 269 26.12 -12.14 -16.85
CA ARG A 269 26.52 -11.36 -15.65
C ARG A 269 27.63 -12.07 -14.87
N LYS A 270 27.54 -13.40 -14.71
CA LYS A 270 28.59 -14.20 -14.06
C LYS A 270 29.94 -14.08 -14.78
N LEU A 271 29.96 -14.24 -16.11
CA LEU A 271 31.17 -14.09 -16.90
C LEU A 271 31.76 -12.68 -16.81
N MET A 272 30.93 -11.64 -16.80
CA MET A 272 31.37 -10.25 -16.61
C MET A 272 32.00 -10.06 -15.22
N PHE A 273 31.40 -10.62 -14.17
CA PHE A 273 31.95 -10.57 -12.83
C PHE A 273 33.33 -11.29 -12.76
N LEU A 274 33.43 -12.51 -13.29
CA LEU A 274 34.65 -13.26 -13.31
C LEU A 274 35.79 -12.60 -14.14
N LYS A 275 35.41 -11.72 -15.07
CA LYS A 275 36.37 -10.89 -15.83
C LYS A 275 36.69 -9.56 -15.13
N GLY A 276 36.17 -9.30 -13.95
CA GLY A 276 36.37 -8.05 -13.23
C GLY A 276 35.61 -6.85 -13.82
N GLN A 277 34.59 -7.09 -14.64
CA GLN A 277 33.76 -6.03 -15.26
C GLN A 277 32.58 -5.61 -14.40
N LEU A 278 32.24 -6.39 -13.38
CA LEU A 278 31.20 -6.09 -12.40
C LEU A 278 31.79 -6.13 -10.99
N MET A 279 31.34 -5.22 -10.14
CA MET A 279 31.73 -5.17 -8.73
C MET A 279 31.04 -6.25 -7.88
N GLY A 280 29.91 -6.76 -8.32
CA GLY A 280 29.15 -7.76 -7.60
C GLY A 280 28.30 -8.63 -8.54
N TYR A 281 28.02 -9.84 -8.08
CA TYR A 281 27.14 -10.78 -8.78
C TYR A 281 26.32 -11.56 -7.75
N GLY A 282 25.01 -11.58 -7.93
CA GLY A 282 24.14 -12.40 -7.10
C GLY A 282 24.13 -13.84 -7.59
N LEU A 283 24.65 -14.77 -6.77
CA LEU A 283 24.71 -16.18 -7.11
C LEU A 283 23.33 -16.74 -7.46
N GLN A 284 23.25 -17.49 -8.55
CA GLN A 284 22.09 -18.28 -8.93
C GLN A 284 22.17 -19.69 -8.30
N ALA A 285 21.07 -20.43 -8.34
CA ALA A 285 21.02 -21.75 -7.70
C ALA A 285 22.15 -22.70 -8.16
N GLU A 286 22.45 -22.69 -9.45
CA GLU A 286 23.52 -23.48 -10.05
C GLU A 286 24.95 -23.06 -9.67
N ASP A 287 25.10 -21.82 -9.13
CA ASP A 287 26.40 -21.29 -8.75
C ASP A 287 26.82 -21.70 -7.33
N PHE A 288 25.86 -22.04 -6.48
CA PHE A 288 26.12 -22.22 -5.05
C PHE A 288 27.10 -23.36 -4.75
N GLU A 289 27.01 -24.47 -5.43
CA GLU A 289 27.92 -25.60 -5.19
C GLU A 289 29.36 -25.16 -5.38
N THR A 290 29.62 -24.34 -6.38
CA THR A 290 30.99 -23.91 -6.74
C THR A 290 31.49 -22.74 -5.90
N TYR A 291 30.61 -21.74 -5.61
CA TYR A 291 31.07 -20.44 -5.11
C TYR A 291 30.69 -20.12 -3.67
N ARG A 292 29.78 -20.87 -3.03
CA ARG A 292 29.28 -20.53 -1.67
C ARG A 292 30.39 -20.52 -0.60
N SER A 293 31.49 -21.26 -0.82
CA SER A 293 32.62 -21.33 0.12
C SER A 293 33.75 -20.38 -0.27
N SER A 294 33.56 -19.54 -1.28
CA SER A 294 34.54 -18.54 -1.68
C SER A 294 34.66 -17.45 -0.62
N GLU A 295 35.86 -16.97 -0.36
CA GLU A 295 36.09 -15.80 0.51
C GLU A 295 35.43 -14.53 0.01
N PHE A 296 35.06 -14.47 -1.27
CA PHE A 296 34.33 -13.38 -1.90
C PHE A 296 32.81 -13.55 -1.85
N CYS A 297 32.30 -14.65 -1.29
CA CYS A 297 30.88 -14.89 -1.13
C CYS A 297 30.41 -14.39 0.24
N HIS A 298 29.59 -13.33 0.24
CA HIS A 298 29.05 -12.75 1.44
C HIS A 298 27.55 -12.96 1.49
N ALA A 299 27.05 -13.46 2.62
CA ALA A 299 25.62 -13.58 2.90
C ALA A 299 25.22 -12.57 3.98
N THR A 300 24.24 -11.75 3.69
CA THR A 300 23.69 -10.80 4.65
C THR A 300 22.35 -11.32 5.16
N PRO A 301 22.14 -11.42 6.48
CA PRO A 301 20.84 -11.76 7.04
C PRO A 301 19.76 -10.79 6.58
N SER A 302 18.60 -11.32 6.18
CA SER A 302 17.44 -10.53 5.74
C SER A 302 16.32 -10.62 6.77
N GLU A 303 15.52 -9.56 6.87
CA GLU A 303 14.26 -9.53 7.62
C GLU A 303 13.11 -10.13 6.83
N THR A 304 13.31 -10.36 5.55
CA THR A 304 12.29 -10.83 4.63
C THR A 304 11.96 -12.29 4.86
N ILE A 305 10.70 -12.59 4.96
CA ILE A 305 10.17 -13.96 4.99
C ILE A 305 9.27 -14.20 3.78
N PHE A 306 9.45 -15.33 3.12
CA PHE A 306 8.57 -15.78 2.05
C PHE A 306 7.63 -16.84 2.56
N PHE A 307 6.36 -16.75 2.21
CA PHE A 307 5.36 -17.73 2.61
C PHE A 307 4.32 -17.94 1.52
N LEU A 308 3.70 -19.09 1.52
CA LEU A 308 2.57 -19.40 0.65
C LEU A 308 1.28 -18.99 1.34
N ILE A 309 0.54 -18.10 0.70
CA ILE A 309 -0.81 -17.74 1.12
C ILE A 309 -1.77 -18.73 0.48
N LEU A 310 -2.49 -19.47 1.33
CA LEU A 310 -3.52 -20.39 0.89
C LEU A 310 -4.86 -19.67 0.94
N ASN A 311 -5.49 -19.46 -0.20
CA ASN A 311 -6.85 -18.94 -0.22
C ASN A 311 -7.79 -19.98 0.40
N CYS A 312 -8.37 -19.66 1.55
CA CYS A 312 -9.31 -20.52 2.27
C CYS A 312 -10.68 -19.85 2.48
N HIS A 313 -10.90 -18.68 1.86
CA HIS A 313 -12.18 -17.98 1.94
C HIS A 313 -13.14 -18.57 0.91
N LYS A 314 -14.24 -19.18 1.40
CA LYS A 314 -15.17 -19.96 0.58
C LYS A 314 -15.77 -19.16 -0.57
N GLU A 315 -16.20 -17.95 -0.29
CA GLU A 315 -16.82 -17.07 -1.29
C GLU A 315 -15.84 -16.64 -2.37
N SER A 316 -14.62 -16.23 -1.99
CA SER A 316 -13.58 -15.88 -2.97
C SER A 316 -13.20 -17.06 -3.86
N ILE A 317 -13.22 -18.29 -3.31
CA ILE A 317 -13.00 -19.50 -4.09
C ILE A 317 -14.18 -19.75 -5.02
N ALA A 318 -15.41 -19.65 -4.52
CA ALA A 318 -16.63 -19.86 -5.31
C ALA A 318 -16.76 -18.84 -6.45
N ASN A 319 -16.49 -17.57 -6.19
CA ASN A 319 -16.53 -16.50 -7.20
C ASN A 319 -15.52 -16.75 -8.33
N ARG A 320 -14.25 -17.09 -7.97
CA ARG A 320 -13.25 -17.44 -8.96
C ARG A 320 -13.64 -18.64 -9.81
N GLU A 321 -14.22 -19.66 -9.20
CA GLU A 321 -14.61 -20.91 -9.84
C GLU A 321 -15.98 -20.82 -10.51
N GLY A 322 -16.74 -19.76 -10.24
CA GLY A 322 -17.93 -19.36 -10.99
C GLY A 322 -17.60 -18.77 -12.35
N ALA A 323 -16.35 -18.34 -12.59
CA ALA A 323 -15.93 -17.80 -13.87
C ALA A 323 -16.14 -18.81 -15.01
N ALA A 324 -16.59 -18.32 -16.16
CA ALA A 324 -16.99 -19.16 -17.29
C ALA A 324 -15.84 -19.97 -17.92
N ASP A 325 -14.62 -19.53 -17.74
CA ASP A 325 -13.38 -20.14 -18.23
C ASP A 325 -12.74 -21.13 -17.25
N PHE A 326 -13.34 -21.30 -16.06
CA PHE A 326 -12.79 -22.15 -15.01
C PHE A 326 -13.22 -23.60 -15.14
N ASP A 327 -12.26 -24.52 -15.24
CA ASP A 327 -12.53 -25.97 -15.32
C ASP A 327 -12.81 -26.58 -13.93
N LYS A 328 -14.08 -26.61 -13.55
CA LYS A 328 -14.55 -27.13 -12.25
C LYS A 328 -14.23 -28.62 -12.04
N THR A 329 -13.84 -29.37 -13.09
CA THR A 329 -13.52 -30.79 -12.94
C THR A 329 -12.14 -31.06 -12.35
N LYS A 330 -11.29 -30.02 -12.25
CA LYS A 330 -9.91 -30.13 -11.78
C LYS A 330 -9.69 -29.63 -10.36
N VAL A 331 -10.72 -29.11 -9.71
CA VAL A 331 -10.59 -28.45 -8.42
C VAL A 331 -11.63 -28.94 -7.44
N ASP A 332 -11.17 -29.23 -6.23
CA ASP A 332 -12.00 -29.50 -5.06
C ASP A 332 -12.05 -28.23 -4.19
N LEU A 333 -13.16 -27.53 -4.24
CA LEU A 333 -13.42 -26.30 -3.47
C LEU A 333 -13.27 -26.49 -1.96
N GLU A 334 -13.69 -27.62 -1.46
CA GLU A 334 -13.69 -27.86 -0.02
C GLU A 334 -12.30 -28.17 0.51
N MET A 335 -11.38 -28.63 -0.32
CA MET A 335 -10.04 -29.04 0.09
C MET A 335 -9.28 -27.88 0.73
N MET A 336 -9.24 -26.71 0.10
CA MET A 336 -8.50 -25.54 0.60
C MET A 336 -9.20 -24.90 1.82
N THR A 337 -10.50 -25.08 1.99
CA THR A 337 -11.22 -24.62 3.18
C THR A 337 -11.04 -25.53 4.37
N ASN A 338 -10.61 -26.79 4.15
CA ASN A 338 -10.38 -27.76 5.21
C ASN A 338 -9.09 -27.47 5.97
N LEU A 339 -9.21 -27.17 7.26
CA LEU A 339 -8.07 -26.86 8.12
C LEU A 339 -7.06 -28.01 8.21
N ASN A 340 -7.53 -29.26 8.28
CA ASN A 340 -6.64 -30.42 8.39
C ASN A 340 -5.84 -30.65 7.12
N PHE A 341 -6.43 -30.38 5.96
CA PHE A 341 -5.70 -30.41 4.69
C PHE A 341 -4.60 -29.36 4.67
N ARG A 342 -4.89 -28.11 5.06
CA ARG A 342 -3.86 -27.05 5.11
C ARG A 342 -2.76 -27.37 6.11
N LYS A 343 -3.10 -27.97 7.28
CA LYS A 343 -2.09 -28.45 8.22
C LYS A 343 -1.23 -29.58 7.64
N ALA A 344 -1.85 -30.56 6.98
CA ALA A 344 -1.13 -31.63 6.29
C ALA A 344 -0.18 -31.07 5.22
N LEU A 345 -0.66 -30.13 4.39
CA LEU A 345 0.17 -29.45 3.39
C LEU A 345 1.34 -28.71 4.03
N ALA A 346 1.11 -28.02 5.16
CA ALA A 346 2.16 -27.28 5.86
C ALA A 346 3.28 -28.16 6.41
N VAL A 347 3.02 -29.43 6.70
CA VAL A 347 4.02 -30.40 7.23
C VAL A 347 4.47 -31.42 6.19
N SER A 348 3.95 -31.36 4.96
CA SER A 348 4.23 -32.35 3.91
C SER A 348 5.61 -32.20 3.28
N TYR A 349 6.30 -31.11 3.53
CA TYR A 349 7.63 -30.86 2.96
C TYR A 349 8.59 -30.28 4.01
N ASP A 350 9.86 -30.60 3.85
CA ASP A 350 10.94 -30.05 4.65
C ASP A 350 11.25 -28.62 4.19
N ARG A 351 10.94 -27.63 5.03
CA ARG A 351 11.14 -26.22 4.72
C ARG A 351 12.60 -25.84 4.62
N ASP A 352 13.46 -26.45 5.44
CA ASP A 352 14.91 -26.17 5.44
C ASP A 352 15.54 -26.73 4.18
N LEU A 353 15.19 -27.97 3.80
CA LEU A 353 15.66 -28.56 2.54
C LEU A 353 15.16 -27.77 1.34
N PHE A 354 13.89 -27.36 1.33
CA PHE A 354 13.33 -26.52 0.25
C PHE A 354 14.05 -25.17 0.17
N ALA A 355 14.24 -24.49 1.28
CA ALA A 355 14.94 -23.21 1.32
C ALA A 355 16.39 -23.34 0.82
N ALA A 356 17.11 -24.37 1.27
CA ALA A 356 18.48 -24.63 0.85
C ALA A 356 18.60 -24.99 -0.65
N THR A 357 17.54 -25.55 -1.24
CA THR A 357 17.49 -25.83 -2.69
C THR A 357 17.42 -24.54 -3.50
N ILE A 358 16.73 -23.52 -2.97
CA ILE A 358 16.62 -22.20 -3.63
C ILE A 358 17.90 -21.39 -3.41
N SER A 359 18.41 -21.38 -2.19
CA SER A 359 19.63 -20.65 -1.82
C SER A 359 20.19 -21.18 -0.51
N PRO A 360 21.48 -21.54 -0.42
CA PRO A 360 22.10 -21.99 0.82
C PRO A 360 22.17 -20.91 1.91
N ALA A 361 21.90 -19.66 1.57
CA ALA A 361 21.78 -18.56 2.53
C ALA A 361 20.36 -18.45 3.14
N ARG A 362 19.42 -19.32 2.72
CA ARG A 362 18.04 -19.34 3.23
C ARG A 362 17.84 -20.53 4.18
N SER A 363 16.94 -20.33 5.12
CA SER A 363 16.49 -21.36 6.07
C SER A 363 14.97 -21.42 6.11
N GLY A 364 14.41 -22.50 6.64
CA GLY A 364 12.98 -22.66 6.80
C GLY A 364 12.39 -21.61 7.74
N GLY A 365 11.30 -20.97 7.32
CA GLY A 365 10.53 -20.04 8.14
C GLY A 365 9.40 -20.75 8.88
N TYR A 366 9.30 -20.52 10.19
CA TYR A 366 8.28 -21.12 11.06
C TYR A 366 7.34 -20.08 11.70
N GLY A 367 7.29 -18.88 11.17
CA GLY A 367 6.41 -17.80 11.59
C GLY A 367 6.36 -16.67 10.56
N LEU A 368 5.44 -15.73 10.73
CA LEU A 368 5.27 -14.60 9.82
C LEU A 368 6.34 -13.51 9.99
N ILE A 369 7.03 -13.50 11.11
CA ILE A 369 8.05 -12.47 11.42
C ILE A 369 9.43 -13.11 11.35
N GLY A 370 10.31 -12.52 10.54
CA GLY A 370 11.69 -12.96 10.37
C GLY A 370 12.52 -12.86 11.64
N THR A 371 13.58 -13.67 11.75
CA THR A 371 14.48 -13.72 12.91
C THR A 371 15.19 -12.40 13.19
N ASN A 372 15.44 -11.61 12.16
CA ASN A 372 16.18 -10.35 12.30
C ASN A 372 15.27 -9.12 12.35
N TYR A 373 13.96 -9.32 12.45
CA TYR A 373 13.03 -8.20 12.55
C TYR A 373 13.25 -7.43 13.85
N ILE A 374 13.69 -6.18 13.72
CA ILE A 374 13.89 -5.25 14.84
C ILE A 374 12.56 -4.58 15.13
N TYR A 375 12.01 -4.79 16.32
CA TYR A 375 10.75 -4.15 16.71
C TYR A 375 10.96 -2.91 17.58
N ASP A 376 12.08 -2.81 18.27
CA ASP A 376 12.45 -1.68 19.10
C ASP A 376 13.71 -0.99 18.54
N PRO A 377 13.53 0.14 17.82
CA PRO A 377 14.65 0.85 17.22
C PRO A 377 15.57 1.54 18.25
N ASP A 378 15.10 1.80 19.47
CA ASP A 378 15.88 2.47 20.49
C ASP A 378 16.87 1.51 21.17
N THR A 379 16.47 0.26 21.35
CA THR A 379 17.31 -0.76 22.00
C THR A 379 17.95 -1.73 21.01
N GLY A 380 17.47 -1.78 19.77
CA GLY A 380 17.86 -2.77 18.78
C GLY A 380 17.30 -4.18 19.07
N ALA A 381 16.34 -4.30 19.99
CA ALA A 381 15.75 -5.59 20.35
C ALA A 381 14.96 -6.19 19.17
N LYS A 382 15.19 -7.47 18.91
CA LYS A 382 14.47 -8.22 17.88
C LYS A 382 13.18 -8.78 18.45
N TYR A 383 12.14 -8.83 17.62
CA TYR A 383 10.83 -9.36 18.00
C TYR A 383 10.90 -10.81 18.55
N ARG A 384 11.82 -11.62 18.04
CA ARG A 384 11.95 -13.02 18.47
C ARG A 384 12.82 -13.23 19.71
N ASP A 385 13.51 -12.20 20.17
CA ASP A 385 14.35 -12.27 21.37
C ASP A 385 13.58 -11.83 22.64
N THR A 386 12.32 -11.43 22.45
CA THR A 386 11.38 -11.01 23.49
C THR A 386 10.20 -11.97 23.57
#